data_cac257b59f8a3d71daa4c0d3e25bf721
#
_entry.id   cac257b59f8a3d71daa4c0d3e25bf721
#
_cell.length_a   1.000
_cell.length_b   1.000
_cell.length_c   1.000
_cell.angle_alpha   90.00
_cell.angle_beta   90.00
_cell.angle_gamma   90.00
#
_symmetry.space_group_name_H-M   'P 1'
#
loop_
_entity.id
_entity.type
_entity.pdbx_description
1 polymer ?
#
loop_
_entity_poly.entity_id
_entity_poly.type
_entity_poly.pdbx_seq_one_letter_code
_entity_poly.pdbx_strand_id
1 'polypeptide(L)'
;LKTAGGNIDISEHMGTMKAKSSGGDISMKKISKDTELKTAAGDIKAEISENFEGNCSLKSSCGDIAVDIDEKSSLLFEGKTSLGDIKYSENNLTEVCDRKLKKELNGGKNKVNTQTSNGDIKIRIV
;
A
#
# COMPACT_ATOMS: atom_id res chain seq x y z
N LEU A 1 -7.85 -14.02 3.63
CA LEU A 1 -8.65 -13.54 4.77
C LEU A 1 -9.78 -12.65 4.33
N LYS A 2 -10.92 -12.78 4.96
CA LYS A 2 -12.11 -12.03 4.60
C LYS A 2 -12.93 -11.68 5.84
N THR A 3 -13.31 -10.41 5.98
CA THR A 3 -14.21 -9.99 7.06
C THR A 3 -15.24 -9.00 6.53
N ALA A 4 -16.42 -8.97 7.13
CA ALA A 4 -17.49 -8.07 6.72
C ALA A 4 -17.42 -6.72 7.42
N GLY A 5 -16.96 -6.64 8.64
CA GLY A 5 -16.93 -5.38 9.37
C GLY A 5 -15.86 -5.28 10.44
N GLY A 6 -14.90 -6.18 10.44
CA GLY A 6 -13.83 -6.15 11.42
C GLY A 6 -12.51 -5.72 10.82
N ASN A 7 -11.54 -5.44 11.69
CA ASN A 7 -10.20 -5.12 11.24
C ASN A 7 -9.40 -6.38 10.95
N ILE A 8 -8.51 -6.29 10.00
CA ILE A 8 -7.56 -7.36 9.70
C ILE A 8 -6.17 -6.85 10.07
N ASP A 9 -5.49 -7.58 10.93
CA ASP A 9 -4.16 -7.21 11.39
C ASP A 9 -3.22 -8.40 11.21
N ILE A 10 -2.22 -8.23 10.37
CA ILE A 10 -1.26 -9.28 10.04
C ILE A 10 0.13 -8.75 10.33
N SER A 11 0.81 -9.35 11.29
CA SER A 11 2.14 -8.90 11.70
C SER A 11 3.25 -9.43 10.79
N GLU A 12 3.12 -10.66 10.31
CA GLU A 12 4.13 -11.27 9.47
C GLU A 12 3.51 -12.42 8.69
N HIS A 13 3.79 -12.47 7.40
CA HIS A 13 3.29 -13.54 6.55
C HIS A 13 4.32 -13.86 5.47
N MET A 14 4.68 -15.13 5.36
CA MET A 14 5.60 -15.62 4.34
C MET A 14 4.80 -16.31 3.25
N GLY A 15 4.76 -15.71 2.07
CA GLY A 15 4.05 -16.25 0.93
C GLY A 15 2.99 -15.29 0.40
N THR A 16 2.15 -15.78 -0.50
CA THR A 16 1.09 -15.02 -1.14
C THR A 16 -0.06 -14.79 -0.17
N MET A 17 -0.62 -13.58 -0.18
CA MET A 17 -1.68 -13.19 0.73
C MET A 17 -2.77 -12.42 0.03
N LYS A 18 -4.02 -12.73 0.38
CA LYS A 18 -5.17 -11.93 -0.03
C LYS A 18 -6.01 -11.61 1.20
N ALA A 19 -6.31 -10.35 1.41
CA ALA A 19 -7.16 -9.92 2.50
C ALA A 19 -8.23 -8.97 1.99
N LYS A 20 -9.43 -9.12 2.50
CA LYS A 20 -10.58 -8.33 2.06
C LYS A 20 -11.47 -7.98 3.24
N SER A 21 -11.81 -6.70 3.34
CA SER A 21 -12.72 -6.20 4.36
C SER A 21 -13.78 -5.32 3.73
N SER A 22 -14.99 -5.39 4.25
CA SER A 22 -16.07 -4.51 3.76
C SER A 22 -16.13 -3.19 4.51
N GLY A 23 -15.83 -3.18 5.80
CA GLY A 23 -15.92 -1.96 6.58
C GLY A 23 -14.88 -1.74 7.65
N GLY A 24 -13.78 -2.49 7.62
CA GLY A 24 -12.75 -2.36 8.63
C GLY A 24 -11.40 -2.00 8.04
N ASP A 25 -10.45 -1.73 8.90
CA ASP A 25 -9.09 -1.40 8.49
C ASP A 25 -8.27 -2.66 8.25
N ILE A 26 -7.33 -2.57 7.34
CA ILE A 26 -6.40 -3.66 7.07
C ILE A 26 -5.00 -3.15 7.39
N SER A 27 -4.29 -3.88 8.24
CA SER A 27 -2.91 -3.57 8.60
C SER A 27 -2.04 -4.79 8.36
N MET A 28 -0.97 -4.62 7.60
CA MET A 28 -0.08 -5.72 7.30
C MET A 28 1.38 -5.25 7.36
N LYS A 29 2.20 -6.01 8.06
CA LYS A 29 3.63 -5.72 8.22
C LYS A 29 4.47 -6.78 7.55
N LYS A 30 5.65 -6.38 7.10
CA LYS A 30 6.66 -7.28 6.49
C LYS A 30 6.14 -8.05 5.28
N ILE A 31 5.60 -7.31 4.33
CA ILE A 31 5.17 -7.90 3.06
C ILE A 31 6.40 -8.32 2.25
N SER A 32 6.49 -9.59 1.91
CA SER A 32 7.64 -10.11 1.17
C SER A 32 7.29 -10.83 -0.13
N LYS A 33 6.03 -11.14 -0.35
CA LYS A 33 5.56 -11.84 -1.55
C LYS A 33 4.30 -11.17 -2.10
N ASP A 34 3.70 -11.76 -3.14
CA ASP A 34 2.49 -11.23 -3.74
C ASP A 34 1.41 -11.01 -2.68
N THR A 35 0.84 -9.82 -2.67
CA THR A 35 -0.16 -9.44 -1.67
C THR A 35 -1.26 -8.63 -2.32
N GLU A 36 -2.50 -8.93 -1.97
CA GLU A 36 -3.65 -8.18 -2.40
C GLU A 36 -4.50 -7.81 -1.19
N LEU A 37 -4.62 -6.52 -0.92
CA LEU A 37 -5.43 -6.01 0.18
C LEU A 37 -6.53 -5.13 -0.38
N LYS A 38 -7.75 -5.37 0.06
CA LYS A 38 -8.91 -4.65 -0.47
C LYS A 38 -9.91 -4.35 0.63
N THR A 39 -10.34 -3.10 0.71
CA THR A 39 -11.41 -2.71 1.63
C THR A 39 -12.39 -1.77 0.95
N ALA A 40 -13.65 -1.84 1.33
CA ALA A 40 -14.66 -0.93 0.80
C ALA A 40 -14.69 0.39 1.57
N ALA A 41 -14.58 0.36 2.89
CA ALA A 41 -14.60 1.55 3.72
C ALA A 41 -13.69 1.36 4.91
N GLY A 42 -12.48 1.86 4.83
CA GLY A 42 -11.50 1.73 5.89
C GLY A 42 -10.12 2.03 5.35
N ASP A 43 -9.16 2.11 6.25
CA ASP A 43 -7.80 2.44 5.88
C ASP A 43 -6.97 1.18 5.66
N ILE A 44 -5.98 1.28 4.79
CA ILE A 44 -5.02 0.21 4.56
C ILE A 44 -3.65 0.71 4.99
N LYS A 45 -2.99 -0.05 5.85
CA LYS A 45 -1.59 0.16 6.21
C LYS A 45 -0.78 -1.03 5.74
N ALA A 46 0.28 -0.76 4.99
CA ALA A 46 1.14 -1.81 4.50
C ALA A 46 2.59 -1.42 4.72
N GLU A 47 3.39 -2.38 5.14
CA GLU A 47 4.82 -2.19 5.33
C GLU A 47 5.55 -3.19 4.43
N ILE A 48 6.32 -2.68 3.47
CA ILE A 48 7.01 -3.49 2.48
C ILE A 48 8.40 -3.85 3.00
N SER A 49 8.71 -5.12 3.01
CA SER A 49 10.03 -5.62 3.41
C SER A 49 11.09 -5.28 2.37
N GLU A 50 12.35 -5.17 2.80
CA GLU A 50 13.48 -4.95 1.89
C GLU A 50 13.66 -6.10 0.90
N ASN A 51 13.20 -7.30 1.24
CA ASN A 51 13.31 -8.48 0.40
C ASN A 51 12.03 -8.76 -0.39
N PHE A 52 11.21 -7.75 -0.59
CA PHE A 52 9.94 -7.92 -1.29
C PHE A 52 10.17 -8.38 -2.74
N GLU A 53 9.47 -9.45 -3.10
CA GLU A 53 9.46 -9.97 -4.46
C GLU A 53 8.01 -10.25 -4.89
N GLY A 54 7.62 -9.74 -6.05
CA GLY A 54 6.29 -9.97 -6.60
C GLY A 54 5.50 -8.70 -6.80
N ASN A 55 4.18 -8.81 -6.71
CA ASN A 55 3.27 -7.69 -6.90
C ASN A 55 2.45 -7.44 -5.63
N CYS A 56 2.30 -6.19 -5.27
CA CYS A 56 1.45 -5.79 -4.16
C CYS A 56 0.33 -4.91 -4.70
N SER A 57 -0.90 -5.23 -4.36
CA SER A 57 -2.06 -4.45 -4.78
C SER A 57 -2.86 -4.03 -3.55
N LEU A 58 -3.05 -2.73 -3.38
CA LEU A 58 -3.78 -2.16 -2.26
C LEU A 58 -4.92 -1.32 -2.80
N LYS A 59 -6.14 -1.67 -2.45
CA LYS A 59 -7.32 -0.95 -2.94
C LYS A 59 -8.26 -0.59 -1.80
N SER A 60 -8.70 0.66 -1.80
CA SER A 60 -9.76 1.12 -0.90
C SER A 60 -10.75 1.96 -1.70
N SER A 61 -12.03 1.83 -1.38
CA SER A 61 -13.04 2.68 -2.02
C SER A 61 -13.21 3.99 -1.26
N CYS A 62 -13.29 3.93 0.05
CA CYS A 62 -13.43 5.12 0.91
C CYS A 62 -12.50 4.99 2.10
N GLY A 63 -11.31 5.53 2.00
CA GLY A 63 -10.34 5.47 3.07
C GLY A 63 -8.95 5.75 2.57
N ASP A 64 -8.03 5.94 3.49
CA ASP A 64 -6.66 6.28 3.17
C ASP A 64 -5.81 5.02 3.05
N ILE A 65 -4.79 5.09 2.22
CA ILE A 65 -3.81 4.02 2.09
C ILE A 65 -2.46 4.57 2.53
N ALA A 66 -1.83 3.91 3.49
CA ALA A 66 -0.50 4.26 3.95
C ALA A 66 0.45 3.11 3.67
N VAL A 67 1.55 3.41 2.99
CA VAL A 67 2.54 2.41 2.62
C VAL A 67 3.91 2.85 3.13
N ASP A 68 4.55 2.01 3.92
CA ASP A 68 5.93 2.20 4.33
C ASP A 68 6.82 1.28 3.50
N ILE A 69 7.81 1.85 2.86
CA ILE A 69 8.70 1.12 1.97
C ILE A 69 10.13 1.23 2.49
N ASP A 70 10.83 0.09 2.53
CA ASP A 70 12.25 0.10 2.88
C ASP A 70 13.04 0.71 1.71
N GLU A 71 13.98 1.60 2.02
CA GLU A 71 14.77 2.27 0.99
C GLU A 71 15.60 1.32 0.13
N LYS A 72 15.84 0.10 0.61
CA LYS A 72 16.58 -0.92 -0.12
C LYS A 72 15.73 -1.76 -1.03
N SER A 73 14.41 -1.61 -0.97
CA SER A 73 13.51 -2.38 -1.82
C SER A 73 13.61 -1.94 -3.28
N SER A 74 13.58 -2.92 -4.18
CA SER A 74 13.54 -2.65 -5.62
C SER A 74 12.11 -2.79 -6.11
N LEU A 75 11.44 -1.67 -6.38
CA LEU A 75 10.05 -1.71 -6.78
C LEU A 75 9.65 -0.51 -7.63
N LEU A 76 8.60 -0.72 -8.40
CA LEU A 76 7.92 0.34 -9.14
C LEU A 76 6.61 0.62 -8.42
N PHE A 77 6.48 1.81 -7.87
CA PHE A 77 5.30 2.22 -7.14
C PHE A 77 4.34 3.00 -8.03
N GLU A 78 3.08 2.59 -8.05
CA GLU A 78 2.02 3.34 -8.71
C GLU A 78 0.92 3.65 -7.71
N GLY A 79 0.58 4.93 -7.58
CA GLY A 79 -0.52 5.37 -6.74
C GLY A 79 -1.56 6.10 -7.58
N LYS A 80 -2.83 5.86 -7.27
CA LYS A 80 -3.94 6.49 -7.99
C LYS A 80 -5.11 6.76 -7.06
N THR A 81 -5.62 7.98 -7.11
CA THR A 81 -6.83 8.35 -6.38
C THR A 81 -7.73 9.19 -7.27
N SER A 82 -9.04 9.07 -7.07
CA SER A 82 -10.01 9.88 -7.81
C SER A 82 -10.31 11.20 -7.11
N LEU A 83 -10.46 11.18 -5.78
CA LEU A 83 -10.74 12.35 -4.96
C LEU A 83 -9.84 12.36 -3.74
N GLY A 84 -8.66 12.90 -3.88
CA GLY A 84 -7.70 12.97 -2.79
C GLY A 84 -6.33 13.28 -3.32
N ASP A 85 -5.35 13.27 -2.44
CA ASP A 85 -3.98 13.60 -2.77
C ASP A 85 -3.06 12.41 -2.51
N ILE A 86 -1.95 12.37 -3.23
CA ILE A 86 -0.90 11.37 -3.01
C ILE A 86 0.29 12.09 -2.40
N LYS A 87 0.71 11.65 -1.23
CA LYS A 87 1.88 12.21 -0.54
C LYS A 87 3.01 11.20 -0.56
N TYR A 88 4.15 11.65 -0.99
CA TYR A 88 5.36 10.84 -1.06
C TYR A 88 6.42 11.46 -0.15
N SER A 89 6.93 10.70 0.80
CA SER A 89 7.95 11.17 1.73
C SER A 89 9.21 10.31 1.64
N GLU A 90 10.34 10.95 1.46
CA GLU A 90 11.65 10.30 1.42
C GLU A 90 12.68 11.23 2.05
N ASN A 91 13.45 10.72 3.03
CA ASN A 91 14.56 11.47 3.68
C ASN A 91 14.14 12.88 4.13
N ASN A 92 13.02 12.99 4.83
CA ASN A 92 12.45 14.24 5.32
C ASN A 92 11.94 15.20 4.24
N LEU A 93 11.89 14.75 2.99
CA LEU A 93 11.28 15.50 1.91
C LEU A 93 9.91 14.94 1.64
N THR A 94 8.93 15.82 1.50
CA THR A 94 7.55 15.42 1.20
C THR A 94 7.12 16.05 -0.10
N GLU A 95 6.67 15.24 -1.04
CA GLU A 95 6.07 15.70 -2.28
C GLU A 95 4.58 15.39 -2.27
N VAL A 96 3.78 16.33 -2.74
CA VAL A 96 2.35 16.14 -2.91
C VAL A 96 2.06 16.05 -4.40
N CYS A 97 1.50 14.92 -4.82
CA CYS A 97 1.10 14.72 -6.20
C CYS A 97 -0.41 14.68 -6.29
N ASP A 98 -0.95 15.25 -7.36
CA ASP A 98 -2.38 15.14 -7.61
C ASP A 98 -2.69 13.69 -7.97
N ARG A 99 -3.77 13.24 -7.87
CA ARG A 99 -4.44 11.99 -8.28
C ARG A 99 -3.62 10.79 -8.78
N LYS A 100 -2.37 10.98 -9.21
CA LYS A 100 -1.59 9.92 -9.82
C LYS A 100 -0.10 10.08 -9.55
N LEU A 101 0.54 9.02 -9.12
CA LEU A 101 1.97 8.99 -8.83
C LEU A 101 2.59 7.71 -9.35
N LYS A 102 3.75 7.82 -9.97
CA LYS A 102 4.55 6.68 -10.40
C LYS A 102 6.00 6.92 -10.03
N LYS A 103 6.56 6.05 -9.20
CA LYS A 103 7.95 6.14 -8.73
C LYS A 103 8.65 4.81 -8.87
N GLU A 104 9.91 4.85 -9.27
CA GLU A 104 10.74 3.67 -9.42
C GLU A 104 11.88 3.73 -8.41
N LEU A 105 12.06 2.65 -7.65
CA LEU A 105 13.11 2.53 -6.65
C LEU A 105 14.04 1.36 -7.00
N ASN A 106 15.33 1.63 -7.03
CA ASN A 106 16.37 0.61 -7.18
C ASN A 106 16.16 -0.36 -8.35
N GLY A 107 15.76 0.17 -9.51
CA GLY A 107 15.58 -0.62 -10.72
C GLY A 107 14.17 -1.11 -11.00
N GLY A 108 13.26 -1.00 -10.06
CA GLY A 108 11.85 -1.30 -10.29
C GLY A 108 11.51 -2.74 -10.64
N LYS A 109 12.15 -3.71 -9.99
CA LYS A 109 11.92 -5.13 -10.27
C LYS A 109 10.53 -5.62 -9.90
N ASN A 110 9.94 -5.05 -8.86
CA ASN A 110 8.65 -5.50 -8.33
C ASN A 110 7.64 -4.37 -8.44
N LYS A 111 6.36 -4.70 -8.41
CA LYS A 111 5.30 -3.69 -8.52
C LYS A 111 4.51 -3.55 -7.23
N VAL A 112 4.25 -2.30 -6.84
CA VAL A 112 3.31 -1.97 -5.79
C VAL A 112 2.26 -1.03 -6.37
N ASN A 113 1.01 -1.45 -6.31
CA ASN A 113 -0.11 -0.73 -6.87
C ASN A 113 -1.04 -0.29 -5.74
N THR A 114 -1.30 0.99 -5.63
CA THR A 114 -2.25 1.50 -4.65
C THR A 114 -3.34 2.28 -5.36
N GLN A 115 -4.58 2.07 -4.94
CA GLN A 115 -5.71 2.74 -5.54
C GLN A 115 -6.78 3.04 -4.50
N THR A 116 -7.27 4.27 -4.50
CA THR A 116 -8.43 4.64 -3.70
C THR A 116 -9.33 5.56 -4.51
N SER A 117 -10.63 5.54 -4.21
CA SER A 117 -11.57 6.45 -4.88
C SER A 117 -11.75 7.74 -4.09
N ASN A 118 -11.97 7.63 -2.79
CA ASN A 118 -12.16 8.79 -1.91
C ASN A 118 -11.21 8.72 -0.73
N GLY A 119 -10.02 9.21 -0.88
CA GLY A 119 -9.06 9.19 0.20
C GLY A 119 -7.68 9.54 -0.28
N ASP A 120 -6.76 9.66 0.65
CA ASP A 120 -5.39 10.01 0.37
C ASP A 120 -4.50 8.78 0.36
N ILE A 121 -3.42 8.85 -0.40
CA ILE A 121 -2.40 7.81 -0.41
C ILE A 121 -1.13 8.42 0.17
N LYS A 122 -0.59 7.80 1.21
CA LYS A 122 0.68 8.21 1.81
C LYS A 122 1.74 7.15 1.56
N ILE A 123 2.85 7.57 1.03
CA ILE A 123 3.98 6.70 0.78
C ILE A 123 5.16 7.22 1.58
N ARG A 124 5.80 6.35 2.32
CA ARG A 124 6.90 6.71 3.19
C ARG A 124 8.06 5.76 2.95
N ILE A 125 9.22 6.34 2.64
CA ILE A 125 10.45 5.58 2.47
C ILE A 125 11.22 5.65 3.80
N VAL A 126 11.50 4.52 4.36
CA VAL A 126 12.18 4.44 5.66
C VAL A 126 13.55 3.79 5.58
#